data_50592e82477aab1e1a429b5521c0f43f
#
_entry.id   50592e82477aab1e1a429b5521c0f43f
#
_cell.length_a   1.000
_cell.length_b   1.000
_cell.length_c   1.000
_cell.angle_alpha   90.00
_cell.angle_beta   90.00
_cell.angle_gamma   90.00
#
_symmetry.space_group_name_H-M   'P 1'
#
loop_
_entity.id
_entity.type
_entity.pdbx_description
1 polymer ?
#
loop_
_entity_poly.entity_id
_entity_poly.type
_entity_poly.pdbx_seq_one_letter_code
_entity_poly.pdbx_strand_id
1 'polypeptide(L)'
;MTTMLCLDPGGTTGLAVMSFEPEQEVSLVHYEQVPGGLEGFISWYKSEREIWNWDMVVCEDFTLRMNVKFPDLSPVYIIGALEAFEWPDKPTYQQPTQKPLCDDDRLKVLGFHKPGKGHANDAIRHGIIYLRKNRHMPTLKKGWAINGL
;
A
#
# COMPACT_ATOMS: atom_id res chain seq x y z
N MET A 1 7.17 15.54 -7.93
CA MET A 1 7.11 14.52 -6.85
C MET A 1 5.77 13.81 -6.91
N THR A 2 5.77 12.49 -6.84
CA THR A 2 4.54 11.69 -6.83
C THR A 2 4.24 11.24 -5.42
N THR A 3 3.01 11.48 -4.97
CA THR A 3 2.51 11.04 -3.67
C THR A 3 1.58 9.85 -3.88
N MET A 4 1.90 8.73 -3.25
CA MET A 4 1.23 7.45 -3.43
C MET A 4 0.58 7.02 -2.12
N LEU A 5 -0.73 6.73 -2.17
CA LEU A 5 -1.44 6.08 -1.07
C LEU A 5 -1.39 4.57 -1.28
N CYS A 6 -0.88 3.86 -0.29
CA CYS A 6 -0.79 2.40 -0.30
C CYS A 6 -1.76 1.82 0.72
N LEU A 7 -2.50 0.79 0.35
CA LEU A 7 -3.57 0.23 1.18
C LEU A 7 -3.49 -1.29 1.25
N ASP A 8 -3.68 -1.79 2.47
CA ASP A 8 -3.99 -3.19 2.77
C ASP A 8 -5.36 -3.21 3.46
N PRO A 9 -6.47 -3.32 2.68
CA PRO A 9 -7.81 -3.20 3.22
C PRO A 9 -8.22 -4.41 4.05
N GLY A 10 -8.94 -4.17 5.15
CA GLY A 10 -9.41 -5.23 6.04
C GLY A 10 -10.29 -4.71 7.16
N GLY A 11 -10.59 -5.56 8.12
CA GLY A 11 -11.22 -5.14 9.38
C GLY A 11 -10.40 -4.08 10.09
N THR A 12 -9.09 -4.21 10.01
CA THR A 12 -8.12 -3.13 10.24
C THR A 12 -7.41 -2.88 8.93
N THR A 13 -7.50 -1.65 8.41
CA THR A 13 -6.85 -1.30 7.16
C THR A 13 -5.45 -0.75 7.45
N GLY A 14 -4.44 -1.38 6.86
CA GLY A 14 -3.10 -0.82 6.83
C GLY A 14 -3.01 0.23 5.74
N LEU A 15 -2.37 1.35 6.04
CA LEU A 15 -2.14 2.38 5.04
C LEU A 15 -0.78 3.02 5.20
N ALA A 16 -0.26 3.50 4.09
CA ALA A 16 0.99 4.24 4.04
C ALA A 16 0.89 5.32 2.97
N VAL A 17 1.50 6.45 3.23
CA VAL A 17 1.68 7.52 2.25
C VAL A 17 3.17 7.58 1.93
N MET A 18 3.51 7.39 0.69
CA MET A 18 4.89 7.39 0.21
C MET A 18 5.05 8.43 -0.88
N SER A 19 6.20 9.05 -0.94
CA SER A 19 6.53 9.99 -2.01
C SER A 19 7.81 9.56 -2.72
N PHE A 20 7.84 9.76 -4.02
CA PHE A 20 9.00 9.38 -4.82
C PHE A 20 9.19 10.27 -6.03
N GLU A 21 10.40 10.29 -6.53
CA GLU A 21 10.82 10.88 -7.80
C GLU A 21 11.72 9.90 -8.54
N PRO A 22 11.86 10.01 -9.87
CA PRO A 22 12.61 9.00 -10.64
C PRO A 22 14.06 8.80 -10.18
N GLU A 23 14.71 9.85 -9.70
CA GLU A 23 16.14 9.83 -9.35
C GLU A 23 16.42 9.86 -7.86
N GLN A 24 15.40 9.84 -7.02
CA GLN A 24 15.57 9.93 -5.56
C GLN A 24 14.96 8.73 -4.85
N GLU A 25 15.53 8.40 -3.70
CA GLU A 25 14.98 7.35 -2.85
C GLU A 25 13.53 7.67 -2.45
N VAL A 26 12.71 6.64 -2.38
CA VAL A 26 11.34 6.77 -1.90
C VAL A 26 11.34 7.12 -0.41
N SER A 27 10.41 7.99 -0.02
CA SER A 27 10.21 8.39 1.38
C SER A 27 8.89 7.84 1.90
N LEU A 28 8.90 7.27 3.10
CA LEU A 28 7.70 6.94 3.84
C LEU A 28 7.27 8.17 4.64
N VAL A 29 6.21 8.83 4.19
CA VAL A 29 5.76 10.10 4.76
C VAL A 29 4.84 9.87 5.97
N HIS A 30 3.99 8.84 5.89
CA HIS A 30 3.03 8.51 6.94
C HIS A 30 2.66 7.03 6.85
N TYR A 31 2.33 6.43 7.98
CA TYR A 31 1.75 5.10 8.04
C TYR A 31 0.78 5.01 9.20
N GLU A 32 -0.22 4.15 9.07
CA GLU A 32 -1.29 4.05 10.06
C GLU A 32 -2.01 2.70 9.93
N GLN A 33 -2.67 2.30 11.00
CA GLN A 33 -3.61 1.16 10.99
C GLN A 33 -4.97 1.69 11.43
N VAL A 34 -5.96 1.58 10.56
CA VAL A 34 -7.30 2.13 10.77
C VAL A 34 -8.28 0.98 11.06
N PRO A 35 -8.80 0.89 12.29
CA PRO A 35 -9.80 -0.12 12.64
C PRO A 35 -11.19 0.25 12.10
N GLY A 36 -12.13 -0.69 12.21
CA GLY A 36 -13.53 -0.42 11.91
C GLY A 36 -13.98 -0.73 10.48
N GLY A 37 -13.19 -1.50 9.73
CA GLY A 37 -13.59 -1.95 8.40
C GLY A 37 -13.93 -0.81 7.46
N LEU A 38 -15.03 -0.95 6.71
CA LEU A 38 -15.49 0.05 5.75
C LEU A 38 -15.77 1.42 6.40
N GLU A 39 -16.50 1.41 7.52
CA GLU A 39 -16.86 2.67 8.20
C GLU A 39 -15.62 3.41 8.69
N GLY A 40 -14.69 2.68 9.28
CA GLY A 40 -13.42 3.25 9.74
C GLY A 40 -12.61 3.84 8.58
N PHE A 41 -12.52 3.12 7.48
CA PHE A 41 -11.82 3.58 6.29
C PHE A 41 -12.47 4.84 5.69
N ILE A 42 -13.79 4.86 5.55
CA ILE A 42 -14.50 6.02 5.00
C ILE A 42 -14.30 7.26 5.89
N SER A 43 -14.41 7.09 7.20
CA SER A 43 -14.16 8.17 8.15
C SER A 43 -12.75 8.74 8.01
N TRP A 44 -11.76 7.85 7.93
CA TRP A 44 -10.36 8.23 7.70
C TRP A 44 -10.21 8.99 6.38
N TYR A 45 -10.75 8.45 5.29
CA TYR A 45 -10.66 9.08 3.97
C TYR A 45 -11.24 10.49 3.97
N LYS A 46 -12.42 10.68 4.56
CA LYS A 46 -13.08 11.98 4.61
C LYS A 46 -12.28 13.03 5.39
N SER A 47 -11.60 12.62 6.45
CA SER A 47 -10.77 13.54 7.24
C SER A 47 -9.42 13.83 6.61
N GLU A 48 -8.87 12.90 5.82
CA GLU A 48 -7.49 12.99 5.34
C GLU A 48 -7.36 13.44 3.87
N ARG A 49 -8.41 13.30 3.08
CA ARG A 49 -8.35 13.57 1.63
C ARG A 49 -7.92 14.99 1.28
N GLU A 50 -8.21 15.97 2.11
CA GLU A 50 -7.84 17.36 1.86
C GLU A 50 -6.42 17.68 2.34
N ILE A 51 -5.86 16.83 3.21
CA ILE A 51 -4.50 16.96 3.74
C ILE A 51 -3.48 16.41 2.74
N TRP A 52 -3.79 15.28 2.11
CA TRP A 52 -2.84 14.46 1.37
C TRP A 52 -3.01 14.60 -0.13
N ASN A 53 -3.22 15.34 -0.88
CA ASN A 53 -3.27 15.39 -2.36
C ASN A 53 -2.60 14.17 -3.03
N TRP A 54 -3.15 12.97 -2.83
CA TRP A 54 -2.60 11.75 -3.43
C TRP A 54 -2.69 11.80 -4.96
N ASP A 55 -1.57 11.47 -5.61
CA ASP A 55 -1.52 11.39 -7.08
C ASP A 55 -1.98 10.04 -7.58
N MET A 56 -1.80 8.99 -6.77
CA MET A 56 -2.13 7.61 -7.14
C MET A 56 -2.40 6.75 -5.92
N VAL A 57 -3.05 5.62 -6.17
CA VAL A 57 -3.38 4.61 -5.15
C VAL A 57 -2.88 3.25 -5.59
N VAL A 58 -2.21 2.54 -4.67
CA VAL A 58 -1.84 1.13 -4.81
C VAL A 58 -2.52 0.38 -3.68
N CYS A 59 -3.29 -0.65 -4.01
CA CYS A 59 -4.11 -1.37 -3.05
C CYS A 59 -3.94 -2.88 -3.21
N GLU A 60 -3.84 -3.58 -2.08
CA GLU A 60 -3.92 -5.03 -2.10
C GLU A 60 -5.31 -5.45 -2.57
N ASP A 61 -5.36 -6.34 -3.57
CA ASP A 61 -6.60 -6.87 -4.09
C ASP A 61 -7.15 -7.96 -3.16
N PHE A 62 -8.42 -8.28 -3.32
CA PHE A 62 -9.07 -9.33 -2.55
C PHE A 62 -9.02 -10.65 -3.31
N THR A 63 -8.68 -11.72 -2.58
CA THR A 63 -8.76 -13.09 -3.11
C THR A 63 -9.62 -13.92 -2.17
N LEU A 64 -10.75 -14.43 -2.67
CA LEU A 64 -11.61 -15.33 -1.92
C LEU A 64 -10.92 -16.69 -1.79
N ARG A 65 -10.72 -17.13 -0.55
CA ARG A 65 -10.18 -18.47 -0.26
C ARG A 65 -11.34 -19.47 -0.18
N MET A 66 -11.31 -20.48 -1.03
CA MET A 66 -12.39 -21.46 -1.17
C MET A 66 -12.66 -22.30 0.09
N ASN A 67 -11.67 -22.44 0.96
CA ASN A 67 -11.76 -23.25 2.18
C ASN A 67 -12.06 -22.44 3.45
N VAL A 68 -12.35 -21.15 3.31
CA VAL A 68 -12.75 -20.30 4.44
C VAL A 68 -14.27 -20.23 4.49
N LYS A 69 -14.85 -20.71 5.60
CA LYS A 69 -16.31 -20.81 5.76
C LYS A 69 -16.99 -19.46 5.95
N PHE A 70 -16.34 -18.54 6.66
CA PHE A 70 -16.84 -17.18 6.90
C PHE A 70 -15.72 -16.19 6.59
N PRO A 71 -15.51 -15.84 5.33
CA PRO A 71 -14.44 -14.90 4.96
C PRO A 71 -14.76 -13.49 5.47
N ASP A 72 -13.71 -12.74 5.86
CA ASP A 72 -13.84 -11.32 6.10
C ASP A 72 -14.01 -10.63 4.75
N LEU A 73 -15.14 -9.97 4.54
CA LEU A 73 -15.47 -9.25 3.32
C LEU A 73 -15.15 -7.74 3.40
N SER A 74 -14.60 -7.27 4.52
CA SER A 74 -14.20 -5.86 4.65
C SER A 74 -13.33 -5.38 3.49
N PRO A 75 -12.34 -6.15 3.00
CA PRO A 75 -11.56 -5.74 1.85
C PRO A 75 -12.40 -5.46 0.60
N VAL A 76 -13.42 -6.29 0.33
CA VAL A 76 -14.30 -6.12 -0.84
C VAL A 76 -15.07 -4.82 -0.76
N TYR A 77 -15.61 -4.51 0.42
CA TYR A 77 -16.36 -3.26 0.63
C TYR A 77 -15.47 -2.03 0.49
N ILE A 78 -14.25 -2.09 1.02
CA ILE A 78 -13.30 -0.99 0.94
C ILE A 78 -12.86 -0.76 -0.51
N ILE A 79 -12.58 -1.83 -1.26
CA ILE A 79 -12.24 -1.75 -2.69
C ILE A 79 -13.40 -1.13 -3.47
N GLY A 80 -14.65 -1.52 -3.16
CA GLY A 80 -15.83 -0.92 -3.76
C GLY A 80 -15.93 0.59 -3.49
N ALA A 81 -15.61 1.02 -2.28
CA ALA A 81 -15.56 2.44 -1.93
C ALA A 81 -14.45 3.17 -2.70
N LEU A 82 -13.27 2.57 -2.84
CA LEU A 82 -12.18 3.13 -3.63
C LEU A 82 -12.60 3.37 -5.08
N GLU A 83 -13.31 2.41 -5.68
CA GLU A 83 -13.79 2.54 -7.06
C GLU A 83 -14.82 3.66 -7.22
N ALA A 84 -15.55 3.99 -6.15
CA ALA A 84 -16.54 5.06 -6.17
C ALA A 84 -15.92 6.45 -5.94
N PHE A 85 -14.73 6.52 -5.37
CA PHE A 85 -14.05 7.79 -5.12
C PHE A 85 -13.37 8.31 -6.38
N GLU A 86 -13.20 9.62 -6.46
CA GLU A 86 -12.47 10.25 -7.55
C GLU A 86 -10.96 10.26 -7.23
N TRP A 87 -10.18 9.76 -8.16
CA TRP A 87 -8.71 9.74 -8.09
C TRP A 87 -8.14 10.32 -9.40
N PRO A 88 -6.96 10.97 -9.36
CA PRO A 88 -6.31 11.43 -10.61
C PRO A 88 -6.10 10.30 -11.62
N ASP A 89 -5.68 9.12 -11.13
CA ASP A 89 -5.56 7.90 -11.91
C ASP A 89 -6.34 6.78 -11.23
N LYS A 90 -6.77 5.78 -12.00
CA LYS A 90 -7.44 4.60 -11.43
C LYS A 90 -6.55 3.90 -10.42
N PRO A 91 -7.11 3.40 -9.29
CA PRO A 91 -6.34 2.60 -8.35
C PRO A 91 -5.66 1.39 -9.02
N THR A 92 -4.44 1.12 -8.64
CA THR A 92 -3.70 -0.08 -9.06
C THR A 92 -3.86 -1.15 -7.98
N TYR A 93 -4.29 -2.35 -8.38
CA TYR A 93 -4.48 -3.46 -7.46
C TYR A 93 -3.36 -4.49 -7.62
N GLN A 94 -2.88 -5.02 -6.51
CA GLN A 94 -1.85 -6.05 -6.49
C GLN A 94 -2.31 -7.24 -5.65
N GLN A 95 -2.10 -8.44 -6.15
CA GLN A 95 -2.52 -9.67 -5.47
C GLN A 95 -1.75 -9.91 -4.18
N PRO A 96 -2.39 -10.49 -3.13
CA PRO A 96 -1.69 -10.87 -1.90
C PRO A 96 -0.50 -11.80 -2.15
N THR A 97 -0.57 -12.63 -3.18
CA THR A 97 0.50 -13.56 -3.57
C THR A 97 1.79 -12.87 -4.01
N GLN A 98 1.76 -11.57 -4.25
CA GLN A 98 2.95 -10.78 -4.60
C GLN A 98 3.77 -10.36 -3.38
N LYS A 99 3.22 -10.44 -2.18
CA LYS A 99 3.92 -9.99 -0.95
C LYS A 99 5.31 -10.61 -0.75
N PRO A 100 5.58 -11.88 -1.08
CA PRO A 100 6.93 -12.42 -0.97
C PRO A 100 7.99 -11.72 -1.83
N LEU A 101 7.60 -10.93 -2.83
CA LEU A 101 8.54 -10.12 -3.61
C LEU A 101 9.22 -9.05 -2.76
N CYS A 102 8.62 -8.66 -1.66
CA CYS A 102 9.16 -7.70 -0.69
C CYS A 102 8.82 -8.17 0.72
N ASP A 103 9.58 -9.12 1.24
CA ASP A 103 9.38 -9.66 2.59
C ASP A 103 9.81 -8.68 3.69
N ASP A 104 9.66 -9.08 4.95
CA ASP A 104 10.03 -8.22 6.09
C ASP A 104 11.51 -7.88 6.10
N ASP A 105 12.39 -8.81 5.72
CA ASP A 105 13.81 -8.54 5.63
C ASP A 105 14.11 -7.44 4.60
N ARG A 106 13.38 -7.45 3.50
CA ARG A 106 13.51 -6.41 2.47
C ARG A 106 13.02 -5.05 2.98
N LEU A 107 11.91 -5.02 3.71
CA LEU A 107 11.44 -3.79 4.36
C LEU A 107 12.47 -3.25 5.35
N LYS A 108 13.14 -4.14 6.10
CA LYS A 108 14.21 -3.74 7.04
C LYS A 108 15.40 -3.15 6.30
N VAL A 109 15.82 -3.75 5.21
CA VAL A 109 16.91 -3.22 4.37
C VAL A 109 16.57 -1.82 3.84
N LEU A 110 15.32 -1.60 3.47
CA LEU A 110 14.85 -0.29 2.99
C LEU A 110 14.63 0.72 4.12
N GLY A 111 14.61 0.27 5.37
CA GLY A 111 14.39 1.13 6.53
C GLY A 111 12.92 1.42 6.82
N PHE A 112 11.99 0.62 6.28
CA PHE A 112 10.55 0.88 6.39
C PHE A 112 9.78 -0.11 7.27
N HIS A 113 10.45 -1.12 7.81
CA HIS A 113 9.77 -2.09 8.68
C HIS A 113 9.33 -1.44 10.00
N LYS A 114 8.05 -1.66 10.37
CA LYS A 114 7.47 -1.13 11.60
C LYS A 114 7.08 -2.30 12.52
N PRO A 115 7.84 -2.56 13.60
CA PRO A 115 7.53 -3.66 14.51
C PRO A 115 6.10 -3.58 15.06
N GLY A 116 5.40 -4.71 15.07
CA GLY A 116 4.03 -4.80 15.59
C GLY A 116 2.96 -4.14 14.71
N LYS A 117 3.30 -3.65 13.53
CA LYS A 117 2.39 -2.97 12.60
C LYS A 117 2.23 -3.75 11.30
N GLY A 118 1.79 -5.00 11.40
CA GLY A 118 1.69 -5.92 10.25
C GLY A 118 0.85 -5.39 9.10
N HIS A 119 -0.29 -4.76 9.38
CA HIS A 119 -1.15 -4.20 8.33
C HIS A 119 -0.50 -3.00 7.64
N ALA A 120 0.13 -2.10 8.41
CA ALA A 120 0.87 -0.98 7.83
C ALA A 120 2.07 -1.47 7.02
N ASN A 121 2.80 -2.49 7.51
CA ASN A 121 3.90 -3.10 6.76
C ASN A 121 3.43 -3.67 5.43
N ASP A 122 2.27 -4.31 5.39
CA ASP A 122 1.71 -4.85 4.15
C ASP A 122 1.36 -3.74 3.15
N ALA A 123 0.82 -2.62 3.62
CA ALA A 123 0.57 -1.46 2.78
C ALA A 123 1.88 -0.90 2.19
N ILE A 124 2.90 -0.70 3.03
CA ILE A 124 4.22 -0.24 2.59
C ILE A 124 4.80 -1.21 1.55
N ARG A 125 4.70 -2.50 1.83
CA ARG A 125 5.17 -3.59 0.95
C ARG A 125 4.59 -3.49 -0.45
N HIS A 126 3.29 -3.26 -0.56
CA HIS A 126 2.63 -3.08 -1.86
C HIS A 126 3.13 -1.83 -2.60
N GLY A 127 3.40 -0.76 -1.88
CA GLY A 127 4.02 0.43 -2.48
C GLY A 127 5.41 0.12 -3.05
N ILE A 128 6.24 -0.58 -2.30
CA ILE A 128 7.58 -0.98 -2.75
C ILE A 128 7.51 -1.94 -3.94
N ILE A 129 6.59 -2.90 -3.91
CA ILE A 129 6.39 -3.83 -5.04
C ILE A 129 6.00 -3.06 -6.31
N TYR A 130 5.12 -2.09 -6.19
CA TYR A 130 4.76 -1.23 -7.31
C TYR A 130 6.00 -0.51 -7.89
N LEU A 131 6.81 0.09 -7.03
CA LEU A 131 8.03 0.78 -7.46
C LEU A 131 9.03 -0.18 -8.11
N ARG A 132 9.17 -1.39 -7.58
CA ARG A 132 10.02 -2.43 -8.19
C ARG A 132 9.53 -2.79 -9.59
N LYS A 133 8.24 -3.06 -9.76
CA LYS A 133 7.65 -3.42 -11.05
C LYS A 133 7.82 -2.32 -12.10
N ASN A 134 7.76 -1.08 -11.66
CA ASN A 134 7.88 0.09 -12.53
C ASN A 134 9.34 0.58 -12.64
N ARG A 135 10.29 -0.24 -12.20
CA ARG A 135 11.73 0.01 -12.35
C ARG A 135 12.18 1.34 -11.75
N HIS A 136 11.67 1.66 -10.56
CA HIS A 136 12.18 2.79 -9.81
C HIS A 136 13.60 2.47 -9.34
N MET A 137 14.60 2.98 -10.03
CA MET A 137 16.01 2.60 -9.86
C MET A 137 16.53 2.86 -8.44
N PRO A 138 16.24 3.99 -7.78
CA PRO A 138 16.70 4.17 -6.41
C PRO A 138 16.21 3.07 -5.45
N THR A 139 14.95 2.62 -5.60
CA THR A 139 14.39 1.53 -4.79
C THR A 139 15.08 0.21 -5.10
N LEU A 140 15.30 -0.10 -6.39
CA LEU A 140 15.99 -1.33 -6.81
C LEU A 140 17.43 -1.39 -6.29
N LYS A 141 18.15 -0.28 -6.37
CA LYS A 141 19.53 -0.18 -5.86
C LYS A 141 19.58 -0.42 -4.36
N LYS A 142 18.72 0.25 -3.61
CA LYS A 142 18.73 0.17 -2.15
C LYS A 142 18.23 -1.17 -1.64
N GLY A 143 17.10 -1.66 -2.19
CA GLY A 143 16.43 -2.86 -1.69
C GLY A 143 16.96 -4.15 -2.25
N TRP A 144 17.47 -4.16 -3.48
CA TRP A 144 17.90 -5.38 -4.20
C TRP A 144 19.31 -5.32 -4.72
N ALA A 145 20.06 -4.29 -4.38
CA ALA A 145 21.44 -4.08 -4.83
C ALA A 145 21.60 -4.15 -6.37
N ILE A 146 20.55 -3.79 -7.11
CA ILE A 146 20.59 -3.77 -8.57
C ILE A 146 21.23 -2.46 -9.02
N ASN A 147 22.35 -2.55 -9.71
CA ASN A 147 23.07 -1.41 -10.27
C ASN A 147 22.88 -1.39 -11.79
N GLY A 148 22.23 -0.34 -12.29
CA GLY A 148 22.15 0.02 -13.69
C GLY A 148 21.66 -1.08 -14.65
N LEU A 149 20.51 -0.89 -15.21
CA LEU A 149 20.05 -1.70 -16.33
C LEU A 149 20.10 -0.88 -17.60
#